data_35c950047de2d07a12888470245e2c05
#
_entry.id   35c950047de2d07a12888470245e2c05
#
_cell.length_a   1.000
_cell.length_b   1.000
_cell.length_c   1.000
_cell.angle_alpha   90.00
_cell.angle_beta   90.00
_cell.angle_gamma   90.00
#
_symmetry.space_group_name_H-M   'P 1'
#
loop_
_entity.id
_entity.type
_entity.pdbx_description
1 polymer ?
#
loop_
_entity_poly.entity_id
_entity_poly.type
_entity_poly.pdbx_seq_one_letter_code
_entity_poly.pdbx_strand_id
1 'polypeptide(L)'
;FVPSILISVSLMAGISSLVLPGDANVFVVPTLQMAFGLCSLILLYFEGIMDDLVGLRYRVKFVIQILCALLIVASGIWLNDFHGLFGLAGLSPWFGVPFSVLLVVFIINAINLIDGIDGLASGLSIVSAFFFGIMFCYEGYWGFAMLAFSLMGTLVPFFYYNVFGDAQKRRKIFMGDTGSQCVGLILSVLAIRLSMTLPDEQPKISGIIIVAFSMLLVPAFDVVRVMIHRFRRHKNVFEADNSHIH
;
A
#
# COMPACT_ATOMS: atom_id res chain seq x y z
N PHE A 1 -10.41 -1.81 -10.76
CA PHE A 1 -9.86 -1.63 -9.42
C PHE A 1 -9.11 -0.29 -9.30
N VAL A 2 -7.91 -0.18 -9.90
CA VAL A 2 -7.12 1.06 -9.88
C VAL A 2 -7.86 2.26 -10.46
N PRO A 3 -8.53 2.17 -11.65
CA PRO A 3 -9.34 3.27 -12.16
C PRO A 3 -10.45 3.73 -11.20
N SER A 4 -11.09 2.82 -10.47
CA SER A 4 -12.14 3.16 -9.51
C SER A 4 -11.60 3.99 -8.35
N ILE A 5 -10.43 3.65 -7.83
CA ILE A 5 -9.75 4.43 -6.77
C ILE A 5 -9.41 5.83 -7.28
N LEU A 6 -8.81 5.91 -8.47
CA LEU A 6 -8.42 7.18 -9.08
C LEU A 6 -9.62 8.09 -9.31
N ILE A 7 -10.72 7.55 -9.85
CA ILE A 7 -11.96 8.28 -10.06
C ILE A 7 -12.54 8.76 -8.73
N SER A 8 -12.62 7.89 -7.72
CA SER A 8 -13.15 8.25 -6.39
C SER A 8 -12.35 9.38 -5.75
N VAL A 9 -11.01 9.27 -5.74
CA VAL A 9 -10.14 10.31 -5.16
C VAL A 9 -10.23 11.61 -5.93
N SER A 10 -10.25 11.56 -7.26
CA SER A 10 -10.36 12.75 -8.11
C SER A 10 -11.71 13.45 -7.98
N LEU A 11 -12.81 12.69 -7.92
CA LEU A 11 -14.15 13.22 -7.71
C LEU A 11 -14.26 13.89 -6.33
N MET A 12 -13.79 13.23 -5.29
CA MET A 12 -13.84 13.79 -3.93
C MET A 12 -12.99 15.05 -3.81
N ALA A 13 -11.79 15.08 -4.39
CA ALA A 13 -10.96 16.28 -4.44
C ALA A 13 -11.66 17.42 -5.22
N GLY A 14 -12.30 17.11 -6.36
CA GLY A 14 -13.05 18.07 -7.13
C GLY A 14 -14.28 18.60 -6.40
N ILE A 15 -15.06 17.73 -5.76
CA ILE A 15 -16.25 18.13 -4.98
C ILE A 15 -15.85 18.98 -3.78
N SER A 16 -14.78 18.61 -3.05
CA SER A 16 -14.32 19.37 -1.89
C SER A 16 -13.90 20.80 -2.28
N SER A 17 -13.24 20.97 -3.41
CA SER A 17 -12.83 22.30 -3.92
C SER A 17 -14.02 23.17 -4.36
N LEU A 18 -15.14 22.57 -4.76
CA LEU A 18 -16.35 23.27 -5.19
C LEU A 18 -17.26 23.64 -4.01
N VAL A 19 -17.34 22.77 -2.99
CA VAL A 19 -18.33 22.91 -1.90
C VAL A 19 -17.78 23.68 -0.70
N LEU A 20 -16.45 23.72 -0.52
CA LEU A 20 -15.78 24.34 0.63
C LEU A 20 -14.79 25.43 0.18
N PRO A 21 -15.26 26.57 -0.38
CA PRO A 21 -14.39 27.67 -0.74
C PRO A 21 -13.86 28.33 0.54
N GLY A 22 -12.57 28.18 0.81
CA GLY A 22 -11.88 28.79 1.95
C GLY A 22 -11.00 27.82 2.75
N ASP A 23 -11.46 26.61 3.02
CA ASP A 23 -10.73 25.59 3.76
C ASP A 23 -10.35 24.38 2.88
N ALA A 24 -10.42 24.53 1.55
CA ALA A 24 -10.20 23.49 0.57
C ALA A 24 -8.83 22.79 0.68
N ASN A 25 -7.85 23.44 1.29
CA ASN A 25 -6.51 22.91 1.49
C ASN A 25 -6.48 21.68 2.45
N VAL A 26 -7.49 21.55 3.30
CA VAL A 26 -7.57 20.44 4.28
C VAL A 26 -7.84 19.10 3.61
N PHE A 27 -8.52 19.10 2.45
CA PHE A 27 -8.86 17.87 1.72
C PHE A 27 -7.88 17.51 0.60
N VAL A 28 -6.90 18.37 0.33
CA VAL A 28 -5.98 18.19 -0.80
C VAL A 28 -4.70 17.51 -0.33
N VAL A 29 -4.37 16.38 -0.96
CA VAL A 29 -3.01 15.83 -0.88
C VAL A 29 -2.06 16.80 -1.59
N PRO A 30 -0.89 17.12 -1.06
CA PRO A 30 0.08 17.97 -1.74
C PRO A 30 0.29 17.54 -3.19
N THR A 31 0.26 18.48 -4.12
CA THR A 31 0.28 18.21 -5.58
C THR A 31 1.43 17.29 -5.99
N LEU A 32 2.59 17.46 -5.38
CA LEU A 32 3.76 16.63 -5.66
C LEU A 32 3.55 15.17 -5.20
N GLN A 33 2.99 14.97 -4.02
CA GLN A 33 2.69 13.64 -3.47
C GLN A 33 1.64 12.94 -4.33
N MET A 34 0.62 13.69 -4.77
CA MET A 34 -0.41 13.17 -5.67
C MET A 34 0.17 12.79 -7.03
N ALA A 35 0.98 13.65 -7.65
CA ALA A 35 1.57 13.40 -8.97
C ALA A 35 2.48 12.17 -8.96
N PHE A 36 3.43 12.10 -8.03
CA PHE A 36 4.34 10.95 -7.94
C PHE A 36 3.65 9.68 -7.45
N GLY A 37 2.65 9.80 -6.56
CA GLY A 37 1.80 8.67 -6.17
C GLY A 37 1.03 8.08 -7.34
N LEU A 38 0.41 8.93 -8.18
CA LEU A 38 -0.28 8.51 -9.40
C LEU A 38 0.68 7.88 -10.42
N CYS A 39 1.84 8.49 -10.66
CA CYS A 39 2.87 7.91 -11.53
C CYS A 39 3.28 6.51 -11.06
N SER A 40 3.57 6.35 -9.77
CA SER A 40 3.94 5.06 -9.19
C SER A 40 2.83 4.04 -9.34
N LEU A 41 1.58 4.44 -9.08
CA LEU A 41 0.43 3.55 -9.19
C LEU A 41 0.19 3.11 -10.66
N ILE A 42 0.33 4.02 -11.61
CA ILE A 42 0.20 3.71 -13.04
C ILE A 42 1.33 2.79 -13.50
N LEU A 43 2.57 3.01 -13.07
CA LEU A 43 3.70 2.14 -13.41
C LEU A 43 3.50 0.72 -12.89
N LEU A 44 3.10 0.55 -11.61
CA LEU A 44 2.80 -0.78 -11.06
C LEU A 44 1.58 -1.42 -11.70
N TYR A 45 0.57 -0.63 -12.06
CA TYR A 45 -0.61 -1.13 -12.76
C TYR A 45 -0.24 -1.75 -14.12
N PHE A 46 0.58 -1.08 -14.92
CA PHE A 46 1.04 -1.62 -16.19
C PHE A 46 2.01 -2.79 -16.02
N GLU A 47 2.89 -2.73 -15.02
CA GLU A 47 3.78 -3.84 -14.69
C GLU A 47 2.98 -5.08 -14.31
N GLY A 48 1.99 -4.94 -13.44
CA GLY A 48 1.12 -6.04 -13.02
C GLY A 48 0.34 -6.65 -14.19
N ILE A 49 -0.21 -5.82 -15.10
CA ILE A 49 -0.88 -6.33 -16.32
C ILE A 49 0.11 -7.14 -17.18
N MET A 50 1.31 -6.63 -17.38
CA MET A 50 2.32 -7.34 -18.16
C MET A 50 2.73 -8.65 -17.48
N ASP A 51 2.77 -8.67 -16.15
CA ASP A 51 3.04 -9.89 -15.41
C ASP A 51 1.92 -10.90 -15.51
N ASP A 52 0.67 -10.47 -15.29
CA ASP A 52 -0.52 -11.32 -15.39
C ASP A 52 -0.69 -11.93 -16.80
N LEU A 53 -0.24 -11.23 -17.88
CA LEU A 53 -0.38 -11.67 -19.26
C LEU A 53 0.80 -12.50 -19.78
N VAL A 54 2.03 -12.13 -19.43
CA VAL A 54 3.25 -12.67 -20.07
C VAL A 54 4.16 -13.38 -19.07
N GLY A 55 4.00 -13.09 -17.77
CA GLY A 55 4.88 -13.58 -16.71
C GLY A 55 6.25 -12.88 -16.75
N LEU A 56 6.42 -11.83 -15.98
CA LEU A 56 7.65 -11.07 -15.91
C LEU A 56 8.70 -11.79 -15.05
N ARG A 57 9.98 -11.60 -15.41
CA ARG A 57 11.07 -12.05 -14.55
C ARG A 57 11.06 -11.25 -13.25
N TYR A 58 11.27 -11.90 -12.10
CA TYR A 58 11.28 -11.27 -10.78
C TYR A 58 12.20 -10.03 -10.69
N ARG A 59 13.35 -10.02 -11.43
CA ARG A 59 14.27 -8.87 -11.46
C ARG A 59 13.62 -7.62 -12.04
N VAL A 60 12.80 -7.76 -13.06
CA VAL A 60 12.09 -6.63 -13.70
C VAL A 60 11.07 -6.05 -12.72
N LYS A 61 10.30 -6.92 -12.08
CA LYS A 61 9.35 -6.51 -11.03
C LYS A 61 10.03 -5.70 -9.93
N PHE A 62 11.13 -6.21 -9.36
CA PHE A 62 11.86 -5.49 -8.31
C PHE A 62 12.40 -4.14 -8.77
N VAL A 63 12.91 -4.03 -10.01
CA VAL A 63 13.39 -2.74 -10.54
C VAL A 63 12.26 -1.73 -10.63
N ILE A 64 11.09 -2.12 -11.13
CA ILE A 64 9.94 -1.23 -11.25
C ILE A 64 9.40 -0.86 -9.85
N GLN A 65 9.30 -1.80 -8.93
CA GLN A 65 8.89 -1.53 -7.55
C GLN A 65 9.85 -0.56 -6.84
N ILE A 66 11.17 -0.71 -7.03
CA ILE A 66 12.17 0.22 -6.49
C ILE A 66 11.99 1.61 -7.11
N LEU A 67 11.77 1.70 -8.43
CA LEU A 67 11.51 2.97 -9.11
C LEU A 67 10.26 3.65 -8.53
N CYS A 68 9.17 2.91 -8.35
CA CYS A 68 7.95 3.42 -7.74
C CYS A 68 8.19 3.90 -6.30
N ALA A 69 8.93 3.13 -5.51
CA ALA A 69 9.30 3.53 -4.14
C ALA A 69 10.16 4.80 -4.12
N LEU A 70 11.10 4.96 -5.06
CA LEU A 70 11.91 6.17 -5.21
C LEU A 70 11.04 7.38 -5.57
N LEU A 71 10.04 7.24 -6.44
CA LEU A 71 9.10 8.31 -6.74
C LEU A 71 8.30 8.73 -5.50
N ILE A 72 7.82 7.77 -4.69
CA ILE A 72 7.14 8.07 -3.43
C ILE A 72 8.06 8.85 -2.48
N VAL A 73 9.30 8.40 -2.31
CA VAL A 73 10.27 9.11 -1.45
C VAL A 73 10.61 10.50 -2.01
N ALA A 74 10.77 10.63 -3.33
CA ALA A 74 10.99 11.92 -3.99
C ALA A 74 9.82 12.90 -3.82
N SER A 75 8.60 12.40 -3.58
CA SER A 75 7.45 13.23 -3.23
C SER A 75 7.49 13.80 -1.81
N GLY A 76 8.50 13.41 -1.02
CA GLY A 76 8.65 13.78 0.38
C GLY A 76 8.01 12.78 1.36
N ILE A 77 7.46 11.65 0.90
CA ILE A 77 6.91 10.61 1.77
C ILE A 77 8.00 9.59 2.09
N TRP A 78 8.61 9.72 3.27
CA TRP A 78 9.60 8.76 3.76
C TRP A 78 9.59 8.74 5.29
N LEU A 79 9.97 7.62 5.88
CA LEU A 79 9.99 7.44 7.34
C LEU A 79 11.14 8.24 7.93
N ASN A 80 10.80 9.36 8.56
CA ASN A 80 11.76 10.34 9.09
C ASN A 80 11.88 10.28 10.62
N ASP A 81 11.02 9.53 11.30
CA ASP A 81 11.04 9.41 12.76
C ASP A 81 10.56 8.03 13.20
N PHE A 82 11.21 7.46 14.18
CA PHE A 82 10.76 6.24 14.87
C PHE A 82 9.98 6.53 16.14
N HIS A 83 9.72 7.81 16.47
CA HIS A 83 8.97 8.23 17.65
C HIS A 83 9.46 7.60 18.96
N GLY A 84 10.77 7.44 19.10
CA GLY A 84 11.38 6.82 20.27
C GLY A 84 11.36 5.29 20.29
N LEU A 85 10.83 4.63 19.24
CA LEU A 85 10.88 3.17 19.12
C LEU A 85 12.35 2.71 19.08
N PHE A 86 12.69 1.70 19.87
CA PHE A 86 14.07 1.22 20.08
C PHE A 86 15.06 2.31 20.57
N GLY A 87 14.56 3.38 21.20
CA GLY A 87 15.39 4.53 21.62
C GLY A 87 15.84 5.43 20.48
N LEU A 88 15.30 5.25 19.26
CA LEU A 88 15.59 6.05 18.09
C LEU A 88 14.49 7.07 17.89
N ALA A 89 14.85 8.34 17.87
CA ALA A 89 14.05 9.46 17.40
C ALA A 89 14.65 9.93 16.08
N GLY A 90 14.03 10.80 15.35
CA GLY A 90 14.50 11.47 14.15
C GLY A 90 15.53 10.73 13.29
N LEU A 91 15.17 10.28 12.11
CA LEU A 91 16.06 9.55 11.21
C LEU A 91 16.80 10.50 10.27
N SER A 92 18.11 10.28 10.11
CA SER A 92 18.86 10.94 9.03
C SER A 92 18.30 10.51 7.66
N PRO A 93 18.18 11.41 6.67
CA PRO A 93 17.76 11.06 5.32
C PRO A 93 18.60 9.95 4.68
N TRP A 94 19.90 9.87 5.00
CA TRP A 94 20.79 8.80 4.53
C TRP A 94 20.36 7.40 4.96
N PHE A 95 19.69 7.26 6.08
CA PHE A 95 19.14 6.01 6.56
C PHE A 95 17.64 5.89 6.24
N GLY A 96 16.86 6.93 6.52
CA GLY A 96 15.40 6.92 6.38
C GLY A 96 14.92 6.71 4.96
N VAL A 97 15.60 7.31 3.96
CA VAL A 97 15.25 7.18 2.55
C VAL A 97 15.47 5.74 2.03
N PRO A 98 16.66 5.14 2.12
CA PRO A 98 16.84 3.75 1.71
C PRO A 98 15.95 2.77 2.48
N PHE A 99 15.76 3.00 3.77
CA PHE A 99 14.87 2.17 4.59
C PHE A 99 13.41 2.26 4.11
N SER A 100 12.92 3.45 3.76
CA SER A 100 11.57 3.64 3.21
C SER A 100 11.40 2.94 1.88
N VAL A 101 12.38 2.99 0.99
CA VAL A 101 12.35 2.27 -0.30
C VAL A 101 12.24 0.76 -0.05
N LEU A 102 13.07 0.21 0.82
CA LEU A 102 13.01 -1.22 1.19
C LEU A 102 11.66 -1.60 1.78
N LEU A 103 11.11 -0.74 2.65
CA LEU A 103 9.84 -0.96 3.30
C LEU A 103 8.67 -0.98 2.30
N VAL A 104 8.64 -0.03 1.35
CA VAL A 104 7.62 0.00 0.29
C VAL A 104 7.68 -1.29 -0.53
N VAL A 105 8.87 -1.66 -1.03
CA VAL A 105 9.06 -2.88 -1.82
C VAL A 105 8.67 -4.12 -1.01
N PHE A 106 9.03 -4.17 0.28
CA PHE A 106 8.67 -5.27 1.17
C PHE A 106 7.15 -5.41 1.32
N ILE A 107 6.42 -4.31 1.58
CA ILE A 107 4.97 -4.33 1.75
C ILE A 107 4.26 -4.72 0.45
N ILE A 108 4.71 -4.19 -0.70
CA ILE A 108 4.16 -4.58 -2.01
C ILE A 108 4.25 -6.10 -2.19
N ASN A 109 5.42 -6.68 -1.96
CA ASN A 109 5.61 -8.12 -2.10
C ASN A 109 4.90 -8.92 -1.00
N ALA A 110 4.73 -8.36 0.20
CA ALA A 110 3.97 -8.99 1.27
C ALA A 110 2.48 -9.16 0.90
N ILE A 111 1.85 -8.11 0.40
CA ILE A 111 0.46 -8.17 -0.04
C ILE A 111 0.30 -9.10 -1.25
N ASN A 112 1.24 -9.04 -2.21
CA ASN A 112 1.22 -9.92 -3.37
C ASN A 112 1.36 -11.41 -2.97
N LEU A 113 2.21 -11.72 -2.00
CA LEU A 113 2.42 -13.10 -1.55
C LEU A 113 1.18 -13.71 -0.87
N ILE A 114 0.47 -12.93 -0.06
CA ILE A 114 -0.73 -13.42 0.65
C ILE A 114 -1.98 -13.48 -0.24
N ASP A 115 -1.94 -12.92 -1.44
CA ASP A 115 -3.05 -12.98 -2.42
C ASP A 115 -3.26 -14.40 -2.99
N GLY A 116 -2.37 -15.32 -2.70
CA GLY A 116 -2.55 -16.75 -3.05
C GLY A 116 -3.69 -17.47 -2.31
N ILE A 117 -4.32 -16.82 -1.33
CA ILE A 117 -5.45 -17.37 -0.55
C ILE A 117 -6.65 -16.44 -0.72
N ASP A 118 -7.77 -17.01 -1.21
CA ASP A 118 -9.01 -16.25 -1.42
C ASP A 118 -9.44 -15.47 -0.17
N GLY A 119 -9.67 -14.19 -0.33
CA GLY A 119 -10.12 -13.29 0.72
C GLY A 119 -9.05 -12.84 1.72
N LEU A 120 -7.87 -13.46 1.76
CA LEU A 120 -6.87 -13.11 2.77
C LEU A 120 -6.27 -11.73 2.51
N ALA A 121 -5.72 -11.51 1.32
CA ALA A 121 -5.14 -10.22 0.94
C ALA A 121 -6.17 -9.10 0.97
N SER A 122 -7.34 -9.32 0.35
CA SER A 122 -8.41 -8.31 0.32
C SER A 122 -9.00 -8.04 1.70
N GLY A 123 -9.25 -9.06 2.52
CA GLY A 123 -9.81 -8.92 3.86
C GLY A 123 -8.87 -8.14 4.80
N LEU A 124 -7.58 -8.51 4.85
CA LEU A 124 -6.59 -7.78 5.65
C LEU A 124 -6.43 -6.34 5.15
N SER A 125 -6.43 -6.12 3.84
CA SER A 125 -6.31 -4.78 3.25
C SER A 125 -7.53 -3.91 3.54
N ILE A 126 -8.75 -4.47 3.58
CA ILE A 126 -9.98 -3.76 4.00
C ILE A 126 -9.84 -3.29 5.44
N VAL A 127 -9.44 -4.18 6.35
CA VAL A 127 -9.26 -3.84 7.77
C VAL A 127 -8.19 -2.75 7.92
N SER A 128 -7.04 -2.93 7.28
CA SER A 128 -5.95 -1.93 7.31
C SER A 128 -6.40 -0.58 6.77
N ALA A 129 -7.06 -0.54 5.61
CA ALA A 129 -7.56 0.68 4.99
C ALA A 129 -8.61 1.39 5.87
N PHE A 130 -9.51 0.64 6.51
CA PHE A 130 -10.48 1.19 7.46
C PHE A 130 -9.80 1.90 8.64
N PHE A 131 -8.85 1.24 9.29
CA PHE A 131 -8.14 1.85 10.41
C PHE A 131 -7.25 3.03 9.98
N PHE A 132 -6.54 2.93 8.85
CA PHE A 132 -5.81 4.08 8.30
C PHE A 132 -6.75 5.26 8.03
N GLY A 133 -7.92 5.02 7.45
CA GLY A 133 -8.92 6.06 7.21
C GLY A 133 -9.32 6.78 8.50
N ILE A 134 -9.63 6.04 9.56
CA ILE A 134 -9.97 6.62 10.88
C ILE A 134 -8.79 7.41 11.46
N MET A 135 -7.57 6.86 11.41
CA MET A 135 -6.38 7.53 11.95
C MET A 135 -6.10 8.83 11.22
N PHE A 136 -6.19 8.84 9.89
CA PHE A 136 -6.02 10.06 9.09
C PHE A 136 -7.12 11.09 9.34
N CYS A 137 -8.37 10.68 9.55
CA CYS A 137 -9.44 11.59 9.99
C CYS A 137 -9.10 12.23 11.35
N TYR A 138 -8.61 11.43 12.30
CA TYR A 138 -8.25 11.93 13.64
C TYR A 138 -7.07 12.90 13.59
N GLU A 139 -6.05 12.61 12.79
CA GLU A 139 -4.90 13.49 12.56
C GLU A 139 -5.26 14.74 11.74
N GLY A 140 -6.37 14.73 10.99
CA GLY A 140 -6.81 15.84 10.15
C GLY A 140 -6.31 15.78 8.71
N TYR A 141 -5.70 14.67 8.28
CA TYR A 141 -5.21 14.47 6.91
C TYR A 141 -6.29 13.88 6.00
N TRP A 142 -7.32 14.66 5.72
CA TRP A 142 -8.53 14.22 5.03
C TRP A 142 -8.26 13.63 3.63
N GLY A 143 -7.28 14.15 2.89
CA GLY A 143 -6.92 13.61 1.58
C GLY A 143 -6.44 12.16 1.63
N PHE A 144 -5.63 11.81 2.64
CA PHE A 144 -5.19 10.44 2.86
C PHE A 144 -6.29 9.55 3.46
N ALA A 145 -7.18 10.13 4.27
CA ALA A 145 -8.38 9.43 4.74
C ALA A 145 -9.28 9.03 3.56
N MET A 146 -9.51 9.95 2.61
CA MET A 146 -10.26 9.66 1.38
C MET A 146 -9.62 8.55 0.55
N LEU A 147 -8.29 8.57 0.40
CA LEU A 147 -7.55 7.50 -0.30
C LEU A 147 -7.76 6.14 0.39
N ALA A 148 -7.65 6.10 1.72
CA ALA A 148 -7.84 4.88 2.49
C ALA A 148 -9.27 4.32 2.37
N PHE A 149 -10.30 5.18 2.53
CA PHE A 149 -11.69 4.75 2.38
C PHE A 149 -12.08 4.41 0.94
N SER A 150 -11.48 5.05 -0.06
CA SER A 150 -11.66 4.68 -1.47
C SER A 150 -11.09 3.29 -1.75
N LEU A 151 -9.91 2.99 -1.20
CA LEU A 151 -9.33 1.64 -1.27
C LEU A 151 -10.27 0.62 -0.63
N MET A 152 -10.73 0.88 0.59
CA MET A 152 -11.68 0.01 1.30
C MET A 152 -12.95 -0.21 0.48
N GLY A 153 -13.55 0.87 -0.04
CA GLY A 153 -14.79 0.82 -0.83
C GLY A 153 -14.68 -0.01 -2.11
N THR A 154 -13.50 -0.06 -2.73
CA THR A 154 -13.26 -0.92 -3.91
C THR A 154 -12.97 -2.37 -3.52
N LEU A 155 -12.32 -2.59 -2.36
CA LEU A 155 -11.97 -3.93 -1.90
C LEU A 155 -13.18 -4.71 -1.34
N VAL A 156 -14.18 -4.04 -0.75
CA VAL A 156 -15.37 -4.71 -0.18
C VAL A 156 -16.15 -5.53 -1.22
N PRO A 157 -16.60 -4.96 -2.36
CA PRO A 157 -17.26 -5.75 -3.39
C PRO A 157 -16.32 -6.77 -4.02
N PHE A 158 -15.03 -6.45 -4.18
CA PHE A 158 -14.04 -7.41 -4.65
C PHE A 158 -13.96 -8.63 -3.72
N PHE A 159 -13.83 -8.42 -2.42
CA PHE A 159 -13.79 -9.49 -1.40
C PHE A 159 -15.01 -10.40 -1.52
N TYR A 160 -16.20 -9.83 -1.70
CA TYR A 160 -17.42 -10.62 -1.83
C TYR A 160 -17.35 -11.57 -3.03
N TYR A 161 -16.95 -11.11 -4.21
CA TYR A 161 -16.84 -11.96 -5.40
C TYR A 161 -15.63 -12.90 -5.37
N ASN A 162 -14.56 -12.53 -4.69
CA ASN A 162 -13.37 -13.37 -4.54
C ASN A 162 -13.65 -14.57 -3.62
N VAL A 163 -14.34 -14.37 -2.49
CA VAL A 163 -14.62 -15.42 -1.49
C VAL A 163 -15.86 -16.21 -1.82
N PHE A 164 -16.96 -15.52 -2.16
CA PHE A 164 -18.28 -16.14 -2.33
C PHE A 164 -18.68 -16.29 -3.80
N GLY A 165 -17.84 -15.85 -4.72
CA GLY A 165 -18.10 -15.96 -6.16
C GLY A 165 -18.13 -17.43 -6.61
N ASP A 166 -19.14 -17.77 -7.42
CA ASP A 166 -19.31 -19.10 -8.00
C ASP A 166 -18.44 -19.24 -9.27
N ALA A 167 -17.38 -20.06 -9.20
CA ALA A 167 -16.49 -20.30 -10.33
C ALA A 167 -17.21 -20.96 -11.52
N GLN A 168 -18.22 -21.82 -11.28
CA GLN A 168 -18.97 -22.48 -12.35
C GLN A 168 -19.83 -21.48 -13.13
N LYS A 169 -20.32 -20.43 -12.44
CA LYS A 169 -21.09 -19.34 -13.05
C LYS A 169 -20.21 -18.19 -13.53
N ARG A 170 -18.89 -18.33 -13.55
CA ARG A 170 -17.91 -17.30 -13.92
C ARG A 170 -18.08 -15.99 -13.12
N ARG A 171 -18.44 -16.11 -11.84
CA ARG A 171 -18.62 -14.95 -10.93
C ARG A 171 -17.49 -14.81 -9.92
N LYS A 172 -16.54 -15.73 -9.89
CA LYS A 172 -15.36 -15.64 -9.04
C LYS A 172 -14.31 -14.77 -9.73
N ILE A 173 -13.75 -13.83 -8.99
CA ILE A 173 -12.70 -12.92 -9.48
C ILE A 173 -11.43 -13.09 -8.64
N PHE A 174 -10.29 -12.88 -9.26
CA PHE A 174 -8.98 -12.93 -8.63
C PHE A 174 -8.34 -11.56 -8.69
N MET A 175 -7.49 -11.23 -7.70
CA MET A 175 -6.84 -9.92 -7.63
C MET A 175 -5.69 -9.82 -8.64
N GLY A 176 -4.92 -10.89 -8.77
CA GLY A 176 -3.73 -10.93 -9.62
C GLY A 176 -2.62 -10.02 -9.14
N ASP A 177 -1.49 -10.06 -9.85
CA ASP A 177 -0.33 -9.24 -9.53
C ASP A 177 -0.63 -7.75 -9.72
N THR A 178 -1.45 -7.40 -10.72
CA THR A 178 -1.93 -6.02 -10.95
C THR A 178 -2.62 -5.43 -9.73
N GLY A 179 -3.55 -6.17 -9.13
CA GLY A 179 -4.33 -5.68 -7.99
C GLY A 179 -3.52 -5.65 -6.69
N SER A 180 -2.88 -6.77 -6.37
CA SER A 180 -2.17 -6.95 -5.10
C SER A 180 -0.99 -5.99 -4.94
N GLN A 181 -0.21 -5.75 -6.00
CA GLN A 181 0.90 -4.80 -5.98
C GLN A 181 0.41 -3.35 -5.79
N CYS A 182 -0.67 -2.95 -6.48
CA CYS A 182 -1.27 -1.62 -6.32
C CYS A 182 -1.82 -1.41 -4.90
N VAL A 183 -2.48 -2.42 -4.32
CA VAL A 183 -2.93 -2.38 -2.92
C VAL A 183 -1.75 -2.24 -1.98
N GLY A 184 -0.70 -3.04 -2.19
CA GLY A 184 0.53 -2.99 -1.40
C GLY A 184 1.20 -1.60 -1.43
N LEU A 185 1.29 -0.98 -2.61
CA LEU A 185 1.81 0.39 -2.74
C LEU A 185 0.96 1.38 -1.94
N ILE A 186 -0.37 1.37 -2.09
CA ILE A 186 -1.24 2.31 -1.38
C ILE A 186 -1.11 2.13 0.14
N LEU A 187 -1.16 0.89 0.63
CA LEU A 187 -1.02 0.61 2.06
C LEU A 187 0.36 1.02 2.60
N SER A 188 1.43 0.83 1.83
CA SER A 188 2.77 1.28 2.23
C SER A 188 2.88 2.80 2.32
N VAL A 189 2.31 3.52 1.36
CA VAL A 189 2.24 4.99 1.38
C VAL A 189 1.44 5.48 2.58
N LEU A 190 0.28 4.89 2.87
CA LEU A 190 -0.53 5.24 4.02
C LEU A 190 0.21 4.99 5.34
N ALA A 191 0.88 3.85 5.48
CA ALA A 191 1.63 3.51 6.69
C ALA A 191 2.81 4.47 6.93
N ILE A 192 3.61 4.75 5.90
CA ILE A 192 4.75 5.68 6.00
C ILE A 192 4.25 7.10 6.27
N ARG A 193 3.23 7.57 5.54
CA ARG A 193 2.69 8.92 5.71
C ARG A 193 2.11 9.14 7.10
N LEU A 194 1.42 8.14 7.65
CA LEU A 194 0.90 8.21 9.01
C LEU A 194 2.01 8.26 10.06
N SER A 195 3.14 7.62 9.80
CA SER A 195 4.30 7.56 10.71
C SER A 195 5.25 8.73 10.57
N MET A 196 5.07 9.62 9.58
CA MET A 196 5.92 10.78 9.38
C MET A 196 5.65 11.86 10.42
N THR A 197 6.72 12.49 10.90
CA THR A 197 6.64 13.78 11.63
C THR A 197 6.89 14.92 10.66
N LEU A 198 5.97 15.87 10.57
CA LEU A 198 6.17 17.13 9.84
C LEU A 198 6.86 18.16 10.75
N PRO A 199 7.65 19.10 10.17
CA PRO A 199 8.45 20.04 10.97
C PRO A 199 7.66 20.85 11.99
N ASP A 200 6.40 21.19 11.67
CA ASP A 200 5.55 22.05 12.49
C ASP A 200 4.39 21.33 13.17
N GLU A 201 4.32 20.01 13.03
CA GLU A 201 3.20 19.21 13.55
C GLU A 201 3.70 18.05 14.41
N GLN A 202 3.14 17.94 15.61
CA GLN A 202 3.32 16.76 16.45
C GLN A 202 2.14 15.80 16.22
N PRO A 203 2.39 14.49 16.03
CA PRO A 203 1.30 13.53 15.91
C PRO A 203 0.45 13.53 17.18
N LYS A 204 -0.87 13.56 17.04
CA LYS A 204 -1.84 13.52 18.15
C LYS A 204 -1.85 12.16 18.84
N ILE A 205 -1.42 11.11 18.14
CA ILE A 205 -1.42 9.73 18.61
C ILE A 205 -0.01 9.38 19.09
N SER A 206 0.12 9.10 20.39
CA SER A 206 1.37 8.55 20.93
C SER A 206 1.60 7.14 20.38
N GLY A 207 2.84 6.86 19.92
CA GLY A 207 3.19 5.57 19.36
C GLY A 207 2.57 5.29 17.98
N ILE A 208 2.27 6.33 17.20
CA ILE A 208 1.61 6.25 15.89
C ILE A 208 2.29 5.26 14.92
N ILE A 209 3.62 5.14 14.99
CA ILE A 209 4.39 4.20 14.18
C ILE A 209 4.01 2.74 14.50
N ILE A 210 3.83 2.39 15.78
CA ILE A 210 3.43 1.05 16.19
C ILE A 210 2.04 0.75 15.66
N VAL A 211 1.12 1.72 15.78
CA VAL A 211 -0.24 1.60 15.26
C VAL A 211 -0.21 1.40 13.74
N ALA A 212 0.52 2.24 13.00
CA ALA A 212 0.61 2.16 11.54
C ALA A 212 1.13 0.80 11.05
N PHE A 213 2.20 0.29 11.66
CA PHE A 213 2.79 -0.98 11.24
C PHE A 213 2.08 -2.22 11.80
N SER A 214 1.34 -2.10 12.91
CA SER A 214 0.52 -3.21 13.40
C SER A 214 -0.57 -3.64 12.40
N MET A 215 -1.09 -2.70 11.60
CA MET A 215 -2.06 -2.99 10.54
C MET A 215 -1.47 -3.86 9.41
N LEU A 216 -0.15 -3.82 9.22
CA LEU A 216 0.56 -4.58 8.20
C LEU A 216 1.35 -5.76 8.77
N LEU A 217 1.20 -6.03 10.07
CA LEU A 217 1.97 -7.06 10.77
C LEU A 217 1.70 -8.46 10.21
N VAL A 218 0.43 -8.78 9.90
CA VAL A 218 0.05 -10.12 9.42
C VAL A 218 0.67 -10.40 8.04
N PRO A 219 0.53 -9.54 7.01
CA PRO A 219 1.23 -9.70 5.75
C PRO A 219 2.74 -9.80 5.91
N ALA A 220 3.33 -8.91 6.72
CA ALA A 220 4.77 -8.88 6.96
C ALA A 220 5.26 -10.18 7.59
N PHE A 221 4.54 -10.72 8.57
CA PHE A 221 4.92 -11.95 9.27
C PHE A 221 4.84 -13.17 8.35
N ASP A 222 3.84 -13.24 7.48
CA ASP A 222 3.72 -14.36 6.53
C ASP A 222 4.87 -14.37 5.52
N VAL A 223 5.28 -13.21 4.98
CA VAL A 223 6.48 -13.11 4.13
C VAL A 223 7.72 -13.65 4.85
N VAL A 224 7.98 -13.16 6.07
CA VAL A 224 9.13 -13.61 6.85
C VAL A 224 9.08 -15.13 7.09
N ARG A 225 7.92 -15.67 7.43
CA ARG A 225 7.70 -17.10 7.59
C ARG A 225 8.03 -17.88 6.31
N VAL A 226 7.52 -17.44 5.17
CA VAL A 226 7.77 -18.08 3.87
C VAL A 226 9.25 -17.98 3.49
N MET A 227 9.89 -16.81 3.68
CA MET A 227 11.31 -16.62 3.42
C MET A 227 12.17 -17.56 4.26
N ILE A 228 11.92 -17.66 5.58
CA ILE A 228 12.62 -18.58 6.47
C ILE A 228 12.43 -20.04 6.04
N HIS A 229 11.20 -20.43 5.68
CA HIS A 229 10.90 -21.77 5.24
C HIS A 229 11.64 -22.14 3.94
N ARG A 230 11.67 -21.24 2.96
CA ARG A 230 12.42 -21.41 1.70
C ARG A 230 13.93 -21.48 1.95
N PHE A 231 14.46 -20.59 2.78
CA PHE A 231 15.86 -20.60 3.16
C PHE A 231 16.29 -21.93 3.81
N ARG A 232 15.48 -22.46 4.74
CA ARG A 232 15.74 -23.77 5.37
C ARG A 232 15.71 -24.94 4.38
N ARG A 233 14.99 -24.81 3.25
CA ARG A 233 14.91 -25.82 2.22
C ARG A 233 15.92 -25.63 1.08
N HIS A 234 16.87 -24.71 1.22
CA HIS A 234 17.84 -24.34 0.18
C HIS A 234 17.21 -23.97 -1.16
N LYS A 235 15.96 -23.51 -1.18
CA LYS A 235 15.27 -23.00 -2.37
C LYS A 235 15.56 -21.51 -2.53
N ASN A 236 15.55 -21.04 -3.78
CA ASN A 236 15.71 -19.63 -4.08
C ASN A 236 14.56 -18.84 -3.45
N VAL A 237 14.87 -17.87 -2.59
CA VAL A 237 13.86 -17.12 -1.79
C VAL A 237 12.95 -16.30 -2.69
N PHE A 238 13.43 -15.92 -3.89
CA PHE A 238 12.76 -15.01 -4.82
C PHE A 238 12.16 -15.70 -6.06
N GLU A 239 12.23 -17.03 -6.16
CA GLU A 239 11.69 -17.77 -7.30
C GLU A 239 10.23 -18.11 -7.04
N ALA A 240 9.36 -17.79 -8.01
CA ALA A 240 7.95 -18.18 -7.94
C ALA A 240 7.86 -19.71 -7.85
N ASP A 241 7.12 -20.22 -6.88
CA ASP A 241 6.93 -21.67 -6.74
C ASP A 241 5.77 -22.08 -7.67
N ASN A 242 6.09 -22.77 -8.76
CA ASN A 242 5.10 -23.37 -9.66
C ASN A 242 4.34 -24.56 -9.03
N SER A 243 4.47 -24.76 -7.73
CA SER A 243 3.83 -25.86 -7.00
C SER A 243 2.41 -25.56 -6.51
N HIS A 244 1.86 -24.37 -6.76
CA HIS A 244 0.43 -24.12 -6.58
C HIS A 244 -0.31 -24.69 -7.79
N ILE A 245 -0.52 -25.99 -7.75
CA ILE A 245 -1.44 -26.67 -8.66
C ILE A 245 -2.85 -26.26 -8.26
N HIS A 246 -3.57 -25.75 -9.21
CA HIS A 246 -5.00 -25.44 -9.20
C HIS A 246 -5.86 -26.68 -8.96
#